data_29d5f16c17c66a4d7efc763e74572938
#
_entry.id   29d5f16c17c66a4d7efc763e74572938
#
_cell.length_a   1.000
_cell.length_b   1.000
_cell.length_c   1.000
_cell.angle_alpha   90.00
_cell.angle_beta   90.00
_cell.angle_gamma   90.00
#
_symmetry.space_group_name_H-M   'P 1'
#
loop_
_entity.id
_entity.type
_entity.pdbx_description
1 polymer ?
#
loop_
_entity_poly.entity_id
_entity_poly.type
_entity_poly.pdbx_seq_one_letter_code
_entity_poly.pdbx_strand_id
1 'polypeptide(L)'
;MTAAGGAAPWEHPGPRGPEAPPRVVVIGGGLAGITAAIALAESGAHVALLEARPRLGGATCSFTRDGLVVDTGQHIYLGCCTAYRGLLGKLGMTAHAPLQPRFDVTVLAPGRQARLRRTALPGPLHMLPALARYPFLSLAERAVVSRPALAMRGLDPADPALDTQRFGDWLAAHGQSTHARRALWDLFSVSALNIAGDDASLALAATVVKTGLLGRSNAADIGVPALPLGELHGDAAATLLAKLGAQVHLGAKVGAIEVNDPAAGPGTSPRPRFLVHLARPAGPAGPAGDVDASSADPATATAPEVGYPAAQLPADAVVLAVPHEAAARLVPPTTLPVGTVNSWSALGASPIVNVHVIYDRPVTDLPFAAAIDSPVQWVFDRTAISGLALNQPAGSRQQYLAISLSAADDYVDVPAAKLRERFVPALADLFPAARDAQVAEFFVTRERRATFRQAPGSNALRPKAGTRLPGLVLAGAWTDTGWPDTMEGAVRSGLAAAIELRRTDPGSEWNASTSTMGVRQ
;
A
#
# COMPACT_ATOMS: atom_id res chain seq x y z
N MET A 1 -1.77 0.60 31.70
CA MET A 1 -1.36 -0.77 32.07
C MET A 1 -2.64 -1.59 32.23
N THR A 2 -3.03 -2.32 31.22
CA THR A 2 -3.99 -3.42 31.33
C THR A 2 -3.47 -4.51 30.40
N ALA A 3 -3.27 -5.70 30.98
CA ALA A 3 -2.66 -6.86 30.35
C ALA A 3 -3.38 -7.25 29.05
N ALA A 4 -2.62 -7.38 27.97
CA ALA A 4 -3.06 -8.05 26.77
C ALA A 4 -3.39 -9.51 27.12
N GLY A 5 -4.67 -9.89 27.03
CA GLY A 5 -5.11 -11.27 27.15
C GLY A 5 -4.39 -12.11 26.12
N GLY A 6 -3.61 -13.09 26.55
CA GLY A 6 -2.98 -14.07 25.70
C GLY A 6 -4.05 -14.75 24.86
N ALA A 7 -3.89 -14.74 23.53
CA ALA A 7 -4.72 -15.51 22.63
C ALA A 7 -4.67 -16.98 23.06
N ALA A 8 -5.84 -17.61 23.21
CA ALA A 8 -5.91 -19.03 23.49
C ALA A 8 -5.17 -19.82 22.40
N PRO A 9 -4.46 -20.90 22.75
CA PRO A 9 -3.78 -21.72 21.76
C PRO A 9 -4.79 -22.18 20.71
N TRP A 10 -4.35 -22.22 19.43
CA TRP A 10 -5.12 -22.85 18.36
C TRP A 10 -5.43 -24.29 18.82
N GLU A 11 -6.60 -24.49 19.41
CA GLU A 11 -7.08 -25.82 19.71
C GLU A 11 -7.26 -26.51 18.35
N HIS A 12 -6.60 -27.65 18.17
CA HIS A 12 -6.85 -28.50 17.02
C HIS A 12 -8.33 -28.90 17.07
N PRO A 13 -9.23 -28.27 16.31
CA PRO A 13 -10.58 -28.80 16.22
C PRO A 13 -10.45 -30.20 15.65
N GLY A 14 -11.09 -31.16 16.28
CA GLY A 14 -11.16 -32.53 15.81
C GLY A 14 -11.62 -32.66 14.36
N PRO A 15 -11.75 -33.86 13.81
CA PRO A 15 -12.19 -34.05 12.43
C PRO A 15 -13.48 -33.26 12.19
N ARG A 16 -13.47 -32.46 11.11
CA ARG A 16 -14.57 -31.55 10.76
C ARG A 16 -15.83 -32.38 10.44
N GLY A 17 -16.94 -32.10 11.13
CA GLY A 17 -18.26 -32.52 10.66
C GLY A 17 -18.66 -31.77 9.38
N PRO A 18 -19.56 -32.30 8.55
CA PRO A 18 -19.95 -31.69 7.27
C PRO A 18 -20.51 -30.27 7.40
N GLU A 19 -21.05 -29.90 8.53
CA GLU A 19 -21.68 -28.59 8.81
C GLU A 19 -20.73 -27.59 9.53
N ALA A 20 -19.48 -27.95 9.83
CA ALA A 20 -18.56 -27.05 10.51
C ALA A 20 -18.03 -25.97 9.58
N PRO A 21 -17.93 -24.69 10.04
CA PRO A 21 -17.40 -23.60 9.21
C PRO A 21 -15.99 -23.89 8.70
N PRO A 22 -15.63 -23.39 7.48
CA PRO A 22 -14.33 -23.63 6.90
C PRO A 22 -13.22 -22.97 7.70
N ARG A 23 -12.10 -23.66 7.88
CA ARG A 23 -10.87 -23.14 8.47
C ARG A 23 -10.02 -22.49 7.39
N VAL A 24 -9.84 -21.19 7.48
CA VAL A 24 -9.07 -20.43 6.49
C VAL A 24 -7.83 -19.85 7.14
N VAL A 25 -6.67 -20.15 6.57
CA VAL A 25 -5.40 -19.51 6.94
C VAL A 25 -5.11 -18.40 5.95
N VAL A 26 -4.98 -17.18 6.45
CA VAL A 26 -4.55 -16.00 5.68
C VAL A 26 -3.08 -15.72 6.02
N ILE A 27 -2.21 -15.75 5.02
CA ILE A 27 -0.76 -15.56 5.18
C ILE A 27 -0.39 -14.17 4.71
N GLY A 28 0.01 -13.30 5.64
CA GLY A 28 0.37 -11.90 5.42
C GLY A 28 -0.66 -10.92 5.98
N GLY A 29 -0.22 -10.05 6.89
CA GLY A 29 -1.02 -9.06 7.61
C GLY A 29 -1.00 -7.66 7.00
N GLY A 30 -0.72 -7.52 5.69
CA GLY A 30 -0.91 -6.27 4.95
C GLY A 30 -2.38 -5.99 4.64
N LEU A 31 -2.68 -4.84 4.00
CA LEU A 31 -4.07 -4.44 3.69
C LEU A 31 -4.85 -5.50 2.91
N ALA A 32 -4.19 -6.24 2.01
CA ALA A 32 -4.81 -7.33 1.26
C ALA A 32 -5.25 -8.48 2.18
N GLY A 33 -4.34 -8.95 3.05
CA GLY A 33 -4.62 -10.03 3.99
C GLY A 33 -5.63 -9.63 5.06
N ILE A 34 -5.50 -8.42 5.63
CA ILE A 34 -6.49 -7.85 6.57
C ILE A 34 -7.87 -7.84 5.93
N THR A 35 -7.98 -7.36 4.69
CA THR A 35 -9.27 -7.28 3.98
C THR A 35 -9.86 -8.67 3.71
N ALA A 36 -9.03 -9.61 3.26
CA ALA A 36 -9.47 -11.00 3.03
C ALA A 36 -9.92 -11.66 4.34
N ALA A 37 -9.14 -11.49 5.42
CA ALA A 37 -9.47 -12.05 6.73
C ALA A 37 -10.79 -11.51 7.28
N ILE A 38 -11.02 -10.19 7.20
CA ILE A 38 -12.28 -9.58 7.62
C ILE A 38 -13.45 -10.13 6.78
N ALA A 39 -13.32 -10.13 5.45
CA ALA A 39 -14.39 -10.57 4.55
C ALA A 39 -14.76 -12.05 4.75
N LEU A 40 -13.77 -12.90 5.02
CA LEU A 40 -13.98 -14.34 5.26
C LEU A 40 -14.57 -14.59 6.66
N ALA A 41 -14.09 -13.89 7.69
CA ALA A 41 -14.65 -14.00 9.03
C ALA A 41 -16.12 -13.52 9.08
N GLU A 42 -16.44 -12.41 8.41
CA GLU A 42 -17.83 -11.94 8.23
C GLU A 42 -18.72 -12.96 7.50
N SER A 43 -18.13 -13.81 6.66
CA SER A 43 -18.82 -14.88 5.95
C SER A 43 -18.95 -16.18 6.79
N GLY A 44 -18.53 -16.16 8.05
CA GLY A 44 -18.65 -17.27 8.96
C GLY A 44 -17.47 -18.25 8.98
N ALA A 45 -16.38 -17.97 8.28
CA ALA A 45 -15.18 -18.81 8.33
C ALA A 45 -14.44 -18.67 9.67
N HIS A 46 -13.82 -19.77 10.12
CA HIS A 46 -12.79 -19.72 11.16
C HIS A 46 -11.48 -19.25 10.54
N VAL A 47 -11.08 -18.02 10.83
CA VAL A 47 -9.90 -17.38 10.21
C VAL A 47 -8.73 -17.34 11.16
N ALA A 48 -7.55 -17.79 10.70
CA ALA A 48 -6.26 -17.51 11.31
C ALA A 48 -5.43 -16.62 10.37
N LEU A 49 -5.07 -15.42 10.81
CA LEU A 49 -4.20 -14.48 10.10
C LEU A 49 -2.77 -14.61 10.64
N LEU A 50 -1.84 -15.02 9.79
CA LEU A 50 -0.43 -15.19 10.12
C LEU A 50 0.39 -14.04 9.53
N GLU A 51 1.09 -13.28 10.38
CA GLU A 51 1.98 -12.20 9.97
C GLU A 51 3.39 -12.42 10.50
N ALA A 52 4.39 -12.34 9.62
CA ALA A 52 5.79 -12.58 9.96
C ALA A 52 6.40 -11.49 10.86
N ARG A 53 5.88 -10.27 10.81
CA ARG A 53 6.32 -9.12 11.63
C ARG A 53 5.51 -9.05 12.94
N PRO A 54 6.01 -8.32 13.96
CA PRO A 54 5.30 -8.17 15.24
C PRO A 54 4.12 -7.18 15.16
N ARG A 55 3.67 -6.81 13.96
CA ARG A 55 2.58 -5.84 13.73
C ARG A 55 1.84 -6.11 12.42
N LEU A 56 0.56 -5.73 12.36
CA LEU A 56 -0.23 -5.67 11.13
C LEU A 56 0.04 -4.38 10.34
N GLY A 57 -0.52 -4.30 9.13
CA GLY A 57 -0.47 -3.14 8.24
C GLY A 57 0.48 -3.33 7.04
N GLY A 58 1.41 -4.26 7.10
CA GLY A 58 2.35 -4.50 6.00
C GLY A 58 3.20 -3.26 5.68
N ALA A 59 3.08 -2.72 4.46
CA ALA A 59 3.76 -1.50 4.03
C ALA A 59 3.13 -0.22 4.61
N THR A 60 1.90 -0.29 5.15
CA THR A 60 1.18 0.85 5.73
C THR A 60 1.18 0.77 7.26
N CYS A 61 2.35 0.80 7.86
CA CYS A 61 2.54 0.72 9.30
C CYS A 61 3.40 1.87 9.82
N SER A 62 3.51 1.95 11.14
CA SER A 62 4.35 2.93 11.85
C SER A 62 5.32 2.21 12.77
N PHE A 63 6.38 2.91 13.16
CA PHE A 63 7.34 2.46 14.16
C PHE A 63 7.75 3.64 15.04
N THR A 64 8.28 3.34 16.22
CA THR A 64 8.76 4.39 17.14
C THR A 64 10.27 4.54 17.01
N ARG A 65 10.74 5.78 16.87
CA ARG A 65 12.15 6.16 16.88
C ARG A 65 12.34 7.32 17.87
N ASP A 66 13.14 7.11 18.90
CA ASP A 66 13.47 8.13 19.91
C ASP A 66 12.22 8.86 20.46
N GLY A 67 11.13 8.11 20.69
CA GLY A 67 9.84 8.64 21.14
C GLY A 67 8.95 9.23 20.04
N LEU A 68 9.46 9.37 18.82
CA LEU A 68 8.73 9.87 17.67
C LEU A 68 8.02 8.72 16.94
N VAL A 69 6.75 8.87 16.64
CA VAL A 69 6.02 7.92 15.77
C VAL A 69 6.27 8.28 14.31
N VAL A 70 6.87 7.35 13.58
CA VAL A 70 7.26 7.50 12.18
C VAL A 70 6.49 6.50 11.32
N ASP A 71 5.83 6.99 10.28
CA ASP A 71 5.20 6.13 9.28
C ASP A 71 6.24 5.60 8.28
N THR A 72 6.07 4.35 7.85
CA THR A 72 6.95 3.72 6.84
C THR A 72 6.97 4.45 5.51
N GLY A 73 5.93 5.23 5.23
CA GLY A 73 5.80 6.09 4.06
C GLY A 73 4.66 7.09 4.23
N GLN A 74 4.61 8.09 3.34
CA GLN A 74 3.52 9.06 3.34
C GLN A 74 2.41 8.57 2.43
N HIS A 75 1.32 8.06 3.03
CA HIS A 75 0.22 7.45 2.31
C HIS A 75 -0.97 8.41 2.26
N ILE A 76 -1.21 8.97 1.09
CA ILE A 76 -2.45 9.66 0.75
C ILE A 76 -3.32 8.76 -0.13
N TYR A 77 -4.60 9.06 -0.21
CA TYR A 77 -5.52 8.37 -1.10
C TYR A 77 -6.46 9.36 -1.78
N LEU A 78 -7.10 8.92 -2.85
CA LEU A 78 -8.02 9.76 -3.62
C LEU A 78 -9.48 9.36 -3.36
N GLY A 79 -10.41 10.27 -3.62
CA GLY A 79 -11.85 10.03 -3.51
C GLY A 79 -12.34 8.84 -4.34
N CYS A 80 -11.63 8.48 -5.43
CA CYS A 80 -11.91 7.31 -6.26
C CYS A 80 -11.49 5.97 -5.62
N CYS A 81 -10.70 5.97 -4.54
CA CYS A 81 -10.27 4.77 -3.83
C CYS A 81 -11.41 4.21 -2.97
N THR A 82 -12.45 3.68 -3.62
CA THR A 82 -13.71 3.32 -2.95
C THR A 82 -13.60 2.06 -2.10
N ALA A 83 -12.80 1.07 -2.50
CA ALA A 83 -12.58 -0.13 -1.71
C ALA A 83 -11.77 0.17 -0.44
N TYR A 84 -10.69 0.95 -0.56
CA TYR A 84 -9.92 1.39 0.59
C TYR A 84 -10.75 2.21 1.59
N ARG A 85 -11.57 3.13 1.09
CA ARG A 85 -12.52 3.90 1.93
C ARG A 85 -13.55 2.99 2.60
N GLY A 86 -14.00 1.96 1.88
CA GLY A 86 -14.86 0.92 2.46
C GLY A 86 -14.18 0.16 3.61
N LEU A 87 -12.90 -0.17 3.46
CA LEU A 87 -12.12 -0.76 4.55
C LEU A 87 -12.01 0.19 5.75
N LEU A 88 -11.66 1.47 5.54
CA LEU A 88 -11.65 2.47 6.62
C LEU A 88 -13.00 2.55 7.35
N GLY A 89 -14.11 2.46 6.62
CA GLY A 89 -15.46 2.42 7.21
C GLY A 89 -15.66 1.21 8.10
N LYS A 90 -15.24 0.02 7.65
CA LYS A 90 -15.31 -1.21 8.44
C LYS A 90 -14.44 -1.16 9.70
N LEU A 91 -13.26 -0.57 9.59
CA LEU A 91 -12.35 -0.36 10.71
C LEU A 91 -12.82 0.73 11.70
N GLY A 92 -13.86 1.50 11.35
CA GLY A 92 -14.34 2.64 12.15
C GLY A 92 -13.44 3.87 12.06
N MET A 93 -12.54 3.92 11.04
CA MET A 93 -11.47 4.92 10.93
C MET A 93 -11.76 6.05 9.91
N THR A 94 -12.97 6.14 9.34
CA THR A 94 -13.32 7.14 8.32
C THR A 94 -13.06 8.59 8.79
N ALA A 95 -13.38 8.89 10.05
CA ALA A 95 -13.19 10.24 10.61
C ALA A 95 -11.70 10.61 10.76
N HIS A 96 -10.82 9.62 10.87
CA HIS A 96 -9.38 9.78 11.04
C HIS A 96 -8.58 9.82 9.73
N ALA A 97 -9.26 9.71 8.61
CA ALA A 97 -8.68 9.86 7.28
C ALA A 97 -9.63 10.71 6.40
N PRO A 98 -9.83 12.00 6.73
CA PRO A 98 -10.78 12.84 6.01
C PRO A 98 -10.30 13.14 4.60
N LEU A 99 -11.26 13.17 3.65
CA LEU A 99 -11.03 13.76 2.34
C LEU A 99 -11.06 15.28 2.42
N GLN A 100 -10.21 15.93 1.64
CA GLN A 100 -10.35 17.37 1.42
C GLN A 100 -11.77 17.69 0.90
N PRO A 101 -12.33 18.86 1.27
CA PRO A 101 -13.61 19.31 0.70
C PRO A 101 -13.60 19.43 -0.82
N ARG A 102 -12.43 19.63 -1.38
CA ARG A 102 -12.14 19.63 -2.83
C ARG A 102 -10.66 19.37 -3.06
N PHE A 103 -10.32 18.82 -4.21
CA PHE A 103 -8.92 18.71 -4.65
C PHE A 103 -8.24 20.07 -4.61
N ASP A 104 -7.15 20.14 -3.86
CA ASP A 104 -6.42 21.38 -3.61
C ASP A 104 -4.97 21.07 -3.24
N VAL A 105 -4.05 21.33 -4.17
CA VAL A 105 -2.62 21.07 -4.02
C VAL A 105 -1.82 22.32 -4.29
N THR A 106 -0.99 22.71 -3.33
CA THR A 106 0.06 23.70 -3.56
C THR A 106 1.23 23.02 -4.24
N VAL A 107 1.66 23.57 -5.38
CA VAL A 107 2.84 23.14 -6.12
C VAL A 107 3.92 24.20 -5.97
N LEU A 108 5.07 23.79 -5.47
CA LEU A 108 6.22 24.63 -5.18
C LEU A 108 7.30 24.43 -6.26
N ALA A 109 8.00 25.50 -6.58
CA ALA A 109 9.27 25.51 -7.28
C ALA A 109 10.18 26.56 -6.64
N PRO A 110 11.51 26.52 -6.81
CA PRO A 110 12.39 27.52 -6.25
C PRO A 110 11.94 28.95 -6.52
N GLY A 111 11.60 29.70 -5.46
CA GLY A 111 11.12 31.09 -5.54
C GLY A 111 9.71 31.28 -6.12
N ARG A 112 8.97 30.22 -6.43
CA ARG A 112 7.65 30.28 -7.07
C ARG A 112 6.68 29.26 -6.47
N GLN A 113 5.40 29.59 -6.46
CA GLN A 113 4.34 28.66 -6.08
C GLN A 113 3.11 28.77 -6.97
N ALA A 114 2.36 27.70 -7.07
CA ALA A 114 1.07 27.63 -7.76
C ALA A 114 0.09 26.78 -6.96
N ARG A 115 -1.19 26.86 -7.32
CA ARG A 115 -2.23 26.07 -6.69
C ARG A 115 -3.06 25.36 -7.75
N LEU A 116 -3.08 24.04 -7.69
CA LEU A 116 -3.98 23.21 -8.48
C LEU A 116 -5.22 22.92 -7.65
N ARG A 117 -6.34 23.56 -8.00
CA ARG A 117 -7.59 23.44 -7.25
C ARG A 117 -8.75 23.21 -8.21
N ARG A 118 -9.54 22.13 -7.96
CA ARG A 118 -10.75 21.90 -8.76
C ARG A 118 -11.83 22.96 -8.48
N THR A 119 -12.60 23.25 -9.51
CA THR A 119 -13.80 24.08 -9.42
C THR A 119 -15.06 23.24 -9.23
N ALA A 120 -16.23 23.87 -9.13
CA ALA A 120 -17.53 23.22 -9.06
C ALA A 120 -18.02 22.65 -10.40
N LEU A 121 -17.27 22.84 -11.48
CA LEU A 121 -17.63 22.29 -12.79
C LEU A 121 -17.67 20.75 -12.74
N PRO A 122 -18.52 20.11 -13.55
CA PRO A 122 -18.55 18.65 -13.64
C PRO A 122 -17.24 18.09 -14.23
N GLY A 123 -16.94 16.83 -13.91
CA GLY A 123 -15.84 16.13 -14.58
C GLY A 123 -16.09 16.00 -16.09
N PRO A 124 -15.05 16.12 -16.94
CA PRO A 124 -13.64 16.40 -16.64
C PRO A 124 -13.29 17.92 -16.63
N LEU A 125 -14.26 18.81 -16.71
CA LEU A 125 -14.04 20.26 -16.87
C LEU A 125 -13.56 20.96 -15.58
N HIS A 126 -13.71 20.30 -14.43
CA HIS A 126 -13.44 20.86 -13.11
C HIS A 126 -12.00 21.33 -12.89
N MET A 127 -11.02 20.77 -13.63
CA MET A 127 -9.61 21.16 -13.55
C MET A 127 -9.20 22.20 -14.58
N LEU A 128 -9.98 22.43 -15.64
CA LEU A 128 -9.61 23.34 -16.74
C LEU A 128 -9.24 24.76 -16.27
N PRO A 129 -9.99 25.41 -15.36
CA PRO A 129 -9.63 26.75 -14.91
C PRO A 129 -8.30 26.81 -14.16
N ALA A 130 -7.95 25.77 -13.39
CA ALA A 130 -6.67 25.68 -12.71
C ALA A 130 -5.53 25.47 -13.72
N LEU A 131 -5.70 24.57 -14.68
CA LEU A 131 -4.70 24.28 -15.73
C LEU A 131 -4.46 25.49 -16.64
N ALA A 132 -5.53 26.23 -17.02
CA ALA A 132 -5.40 27.44 -17.83
C ALA A 132 -4.57 28.55 -17.14
N ARG A 133 -4.55 28.57 -15.80
CA ARG A 133 -3.79 29.54 -15.00
C ARG A 133 -2.50 28.97 -14.41
N TYR A 134 -2.15 27.71 -14.70
CA TYR A 134 -1.00 27.05 -14.09
C TYR A 134 0.32 27.67 -14.58
N PRO A 135 1.05 28.42 -13.73
CA PRO A 135 2.13 29.30 -14.18
C PRO A 135 3.41 28.53 -14.54
N PHE A 136 3.48 27.25 -14.22
CA PHE A 136 4.59 26.38 -14.57
C PHE A 136 4.50 25.80 -15.98
N LEU A 137 3.42 26.07 -16.72
CA LEU A 137 3.29 25.75 -18.13
C LEU A 137 3.30 27.03 -18.97
N SER A 138 3.97 27.02 -20.10
CA SER A 138 3.89 28.07 -21.12
C SER A 138 2.47 28.18 -21.70
N LEU A 139 2.15 29.26 -22.37
CA LEU A 139 0.85 29.45 -23.03
C LEU A 139 0.58 28.36 -24.09
N ALA A 140 1.62 27.97 -24.84
CA ALA A 140 1.52 26.90 -25.83
C ALA A 140 1.21 25.53 -25.18
N GLU A 141 1.88 25.22 -24.07
CA GLU A 141 1.64 23.97 -23.33
C GLU A 141 0.22 23.95 -22.71
N ARG A 142 -0.25 25.08 -22.14
CA ARG A 142 -1.62 25.17 -21.63
C ARG A 142 -2.68 24.98 -22.73
N ALA A 143 -2.41 25.44 -23.94
CA ALA A 143 -3.34 25.26 -25.07
C ALA A 143 -3.53 23.80 -25.47
N VAL A 144 -2.54 22.93 -25.22
CA VAL A 144 -2.56 21.52 -25.62
C VAL A 144 -2.71 20.54 -24.46
N VAL A 145 -2.68 21.02 -23.20
CA VAL A 145 -2.68 20.17 -22.01
C VAL A 145 -3.90 19.26 -21.87
N SER A 146 -5.03 19.65 -22.44
CA SER A 146 -6.27 18.85 -22.42
C SER A 146 -6.31 17.74 -23.48
N ARG A 147 -5.44 17.78 -24.49
CA ARG A 147 -5.46 16.78 -25.59
C ARG A 147 -5.28 15.35 -25.10
N PRO A 148 -4.26 15.03 -24.27
CA PRO A 148 -4.10 13.68 -23.74
C PRO A 148 -5.29 13.26 -22.89
N ALA A 149 -5.82 14.14 -22.05
CA ALA A 149 -6.97 13.84 -21.21
C ALA A 149 -8.20 13.45 -22.03
N LEU A 150 -8.48 14.17 -23.12
CA LEU A 150 -9.57 13.85 -24.04
C LEU A 150 -9.33 12.53 -24.79
N ALA A 151 -8.13 12.33 -25.33
CA ALA A 151 -7.79 11.10 -26.02
C ALA A 151 -7.87 9.87 -25.10
N MET A 152 -7.44 10.01 -23.84
CA MET A 152 -7.46 8.93 -22.84
C MET A 152 -8.87 8.45 -22.48
N ARG A 153 -9.90 9.27 -22.68
CA ARG A 153 -11.30 8.84 -22.45
C ARG A 153 -11.70 7.64 -23.33
N GLY A 154 -11.16 7.59 -24.55
CA GLY A 154 -11.42 6.50 -25.50
C GLY A 154 -10.59 5.24 -25.27
N LEU A 155 -9.58 5.26 -24.41
CA LEU A 155 -8.76 4.09 -24.12
C LEU A 155 -9.51 3.12 -23.19
N ASP A 156 -9.35 1.83 -23.43
CA ASP A 156 -9.76 0.78 -22.48
C ASP A 156 -8.51 0.30 -21.72
N PRO A 157 -8.35 0.60 -20.43
CA PRO A 157 -7.19 0.14 -19.66
C PRO A 157 -7.04 -1.38 -19.60
N ALA A 158 -8.09 -2.14 -19.91
CA ALA A 158 -8.04 -3.59 -19.98
C ALA A 158 -7.49 -4.10 -21.32
N ASP A 159 -7.29 -3.24 -22.33
CA ASP A 159 -6.69 -3.62 -23.61
C ASP A 159 -5.20 -3.96 -23.40
N PRO A 160 -4.77 -5.22 -23.65
CA PRO A 160 -3.38 -5.62 -23.49
C PRO A 160 -2.40 -4.83 -24.38
N ALA A 161 -2.86 -4.27 -25.50
CA ALA A 161 -2.02 -3.47 -26.37
C ALA A 161 -1.58 -2.15 -25.71
N LEU A 162 -2.34 -1.61 -24.78
CA LEU A 162 -1.95 -0.41 -24.02
C LEU A 162 -0.89 -0.74 -22.97
N ASP A 163 -0.87 -1.94 -22.42
CA ASP A 163 0.12 -2.32 -21.42
C ASP A 163 1.54 -2.38 -22.00
N THR A 164 1.69 -2.61 -23.29
CA THR A 164 3.01 -2.65 -23.96
C THR A 164 3.56 -1.27 -24.30
N GLN A 165 2.77 -0.20 -24.14
CA GLN A 165 3.14 1.17 -24.51
C GLN A 165 3.63 1.96 -23.29
N ARG A 166 4.59 2.86 -23.53
CA ARG A 166 5.04 3.81 -22.51
C ARG A 166 4.11 5.02 -22.44
N PHE A 167 3.74 5.41 -21.25
CA PHE A 167 2.91 6.60 -21.02
C PHE A 167 3.57 7.88 -21.52
N GLY A 168 4.90 8.04 -21.32
CA GLY A 168 5.63 9.21 -21.80
C GLY A 168 5.63 9.36 -23.31
N ASP A 169 5.82 8.26 -24.06
CA ASP A 169 5.78 8.27 -25.52
C ASP A 169 4.38 8.64 -26.03
N TRP A 170 3.35 8.10 -25.37
CA TRP A 170 1.97 8.42 -25.69
C TRP A 170 1.63 9.89 -25.41
N LEU A 171 2.11 10.47 -24.28
CA LEU A 171 1.97 11.88 -23.97
C LEU A 171 2.67 12.77 -25.02
N ALA A 172 3.90 12.40 -25.44
CA ALA A 172 4.64 13.11 -26.47
C ALA A 172 3.88 13.13 -27.80
N ALA A 173 3.32 11.98 -28.22
CA ALA A 173 2.49 11.87 -29.43
C ALA A 173 1.23 12.76 -29.37
N HIS A 174 0.74 13.08 -28.16
CA HIS A 174 -0.39 13.98 -27.93
C HIS A 174 0.06 15.44 -27.64
N GLY A 175 1.30 15.80 -28.01
CA GLY A 175 1.80 17.17 -27.97
C GLY A 175 2.27 17.66 -26.60
N GLN A 176 2.54 16.74 -25.66
CA GLN A 176 3.10 17.14 -24.37
C GLN A 176 4.63 17.21 -24.45
N SER A 177 5.17 18.40 -24.21
CA SER A 177 6.62 18.61 -24.10
C SER A 177 7.22 17.85 -22.91
N THR A 178 8.51 17.60 -22.91
CA THR A 178 9.22 17.05 -21.75
C THR A 178 9.01 17.90 -20.49
N HIS A 179 8.99 19.23 -20.66
CA HIS A 179 8.73 20.16 -19.56
C HIS A 179 7.30 19.97 -19.02
N ALA A 180 6.26 19.95 -19.87
CA ALA A 180 4.87 19.75 -19.44
C ALA A 180 4.67 18.40 -18.75
N ARG A 181 5.35 17.34 -19.20
CA ARG A 181 5.33 16.03 -18.57
C ARG A 181 5.83 16.12 -17.13
N ARG A 182 7.00 16.70 -16.92
CA ARG A 182 7.61 16.85 -15.58
C ARG A 182 6.85 17.82 -14.68
N ALA A 183 6.40 18.96 -15.22
CA ALA A 183 5.76 20.01 -14.42
C ALA A 183 4.31 19.70 -14.04
N LEU A 184 3.65 18.74 -14.71
CA LEU A 184 2.24 18.42 -14.45
C LEU A 184 1.98 16.92 -14.36
N TRP A 185 2.31 16.13 -15.40
CA TRP A 185 1.90 14.73 -15.45
C TRP A 185 2.61 13.86 -14.41
N ASP A 186 3.88 14.14 -14.12
CA ASP A 186 4.65 13.42 -13.11
C ASP A 186 4.16 13.66 -11.68
N LEU A 187 3.52 14.79 -11.40
CA LEU A 187 2.89 15.02 -10.09
C LEU A 187 1.88 13.91 -9.72
N PHE A 188 1.20 13.36 -10.72
CA PHE A 188 0.19 12.32 -10.51
C PHE A 188 0.72 10.92 -10.81
N SER A 189 1.44 10.77 -11.94
CA SER A 189 1.86 9.44 -12.40
C SER A 189 2.95 8.84 -11.52
N VAL A 190 3.97 9.63 -11.16
CA VAL A 190 5.07 9.13 -10.31
C VAL A 190 4.56 8.76 -8.92
N SER A 191 3.68 9.60 -8.35
CA SER A 191 3.11 9.34 -7.01
C SER A 191 2.19 8.12 -6.98
N ALA A 192 1.43 7.87 -8.07
CA ALA A 192 0.46 6.77 -8.11
C ALA A 192 1.05 5.45 -8.61
N LEU A 193 2.09 5.51 -9.45
CA LEU A 193 2.67 4.33 -10.10
C LEU A 193 4.05 3.96 -9.58
N ASN A 194 4.67 4.82 -8.76
CA ASN A 194 6.02 4.61 -8.22
C ASN A 194 7.05 4.24 -9.30
N ILE A 195 6.97 4.91 -10.44
CA ILE A 195 7.89 4.80 -11.59
C ILE A 195 7.94 6.15 -12.31
N ALA A 196 9.05 6.49 -12.95
CA ALA A 196 9.12 7.70 -13.77
C ALA A 196 7.97 7.70 -14.80
N GLY A 197 7.28 8.85 -14.95
CA GLY A 197 6.11 8.92 -15.81
C GLY A 197 6.40 8.52 -17.26
N ASP A 198 7.61 8.83 -17.75
CA ASP A 198 8.06 8.45 -19.09
C ASP A 198 8.16 6.93 -19.29
N ASP A 199 8.41 6.17 -18.22
CA ASP A 199 8.61 4.70 -18.25
C ASP A 199 7.41 3.90 -17.76
N ALA A 200 6.32 4.56 -17.33
CA ALA A 200 5.13 3.89 -16.82
C ALA A 200 4.33 3.18 -17.93
N SER A 201 3.64 2.07 -17.58
CA SER A 201 2.64 1.44 -18.46
C SER A 201 1.51 2.41 -18.78
N LEU A 202 1.18 2.57 -20.06
CA LEU A 202 0.04 3.38 -20.50
C LEU A 202 -1.28 2.85 -19.93
N ALA A 203 -1.48 1.55 -19.84
CA ALA A 203 -2.68 0.94 -19.30
C ALA A 203 -2.89 1.34 -17.83
N LEU A 204 -1.84 1.25 -17.00
CA LEU A 204 -1.88 1.64 -15.58
C LEU A 204 -2.05 3.14 -15.41
N ALA A 205 -1.36 3.95 -16.21
CA ALA A 205 -1.52 5.40 -16.22
C ALA A 205 -2.93 5.82 -16.64
N ALA A 206 -3.50 5.17 -17.66
CA ALA A 206 -4.87 5.40 -18.09
C ALA A 206 -5.89 5.06 -16.98
N THR A 207 -5.68 3.98 -16.22
CA THR A 207 -6.49 3.66 -15.05
C THR A 207 -6.49 4.82 -14.04
N VAL A 208 -5.31 5.33 -13.67
CA VAL A 208 -5.17 6.44 -12.71
C VAL A 208 -5.87 7.70 -13.21
N VAL A 209 -5.58 8.11 -14.44
CA VAL A 209 -6.10 9.37 -15.00
C VAL A 209 -7.61 9.29 -15.22
N LYS A 210 -8.11 8.17 -15.79
CA LYS A 210 -9.56 8.00 -16.05
C LYS A 210 -10.36 7.98 -14.74
N THR A 211 -9.90 7.24 -13.74
CA THR A 211 -10.64 7.11 -12.47
C THR A 211 -10.48 8.32 -11.57
N GLY A 212 -9.28 8.90 -11.49
CA GLY A 212 -8.99 10.03 -10.62
C GLY A 212 -9.36 11.40 -11.21
N LEU A 213 -9.06 11.63 -12.49
CA LEU A 213 -9.18 12.97 -13.06
C LEU A 213 -10.33 13.14 -14.06
N LEU A 214 -10.70 12.10 -14.81
CA LEU A 214 -11.70 12.21 -15.88
C LEU A 214 -13.09 11.73 -15.48
N GLY A 215 -13.21 11.05 -14.34
CA GLY A 215 -14.46 10.57 -13.78
C GLY A 215 -15.26 11.65 -13.06
N ARG A 216 -15.79 11.33 -11.88
CA ARG A 216 -16.53 12.27 -11.04
C ARG A 216 -15.62 13.41 -10.57
N SER A 217 -16.16 14.62 -10.41
CA SER A 217 -15.38 15.81 -10.04
C SER A 217 -14.65 15.67 -8.69
N ASN A 218 -15.18 14.88 -7.78
CA ASN A 218 -14.58 14.61 -6.45
C ASN A 218 -13.68 13.37 -6.41
N ALA A 219 -13.44 12.73 -7.55
CA ALA A 219 -12.65 11.51 -7.63
C ALA A 219 -11.17 11.72 -7.24
N ALA A 220 -10.63 12.92 -7.52
CA ALA A 220 -9.27 13.30 -7.18
C ALA A 220 -9.13 13.96 -5.80
N ASP A 221 -10.20 14.20 -5.05
CA ASP A 221 -10.10 14.81 -3.72
C ASP A 221 -9.18 13.96 -2.82
N ILE A 222 -8.21 14.61 -2.20
CA ILE A 222 -7.13 13.93 -1.48
C ILE A 222 -7.58 13.64 -0.05
N GLY A 223 -7.40 12.41 0.39
CA GLY A 223 -7.52 11.99 1.78
C GLY A 223 -6.14 11.87 2.43
N VAL A 224 -5.99 12.48 3.60
CA VAL A 224 -4.75 12.45 4.38
C VAL A 224 -5.03 11.84 5.74
N PRO A 225 -4.30 10.79 6.15
CA PRO A 225 -4.40 10.23 7.49
C PRO A 225 -4.10 11.27 8.57
N ALA A 226 -4.96 11.35 9.58
CA ALA A 226 -4.81 12.20 10.76
C ALA A 226 -4.31 11.41 11.99
N LEU A 227 -4.08 10.10 11.83
CA LEU A 227 -3.45 9.21 12.80
C LEU A 227 -2.24 8.53 12.16
N PRO A 228 -1.32 7.99 12.96
CA PRO A 228 -0.29 7.09 12.47
C PRO A 228 -0.90 5.90 11.71
N LEU A 229 -0.24 5.47 10.64
CA LEU A 229 -0.75 4.39 9.78
C LEU A 229 -0.92 3.06 10.54
N GLY A 230 -0.07 2.80 11.54
CA GLY A 230 -0.18 1.62 12.41
C GLY A 230 -1.52 1.59 13.15
N GLU A 231 -1.90 2.71 13.76
CA GLU A 231 -3.19 2.85 14.46
C GLU A 231 -4.37 2.78 13.48
N LEU A 232 -4.24 3.50 12.35
CA LEU A 232 -5.30 3.60 11.33
C LEU A 232 -5.65 2.24 10.71
N HIS A 233 -4.66 1.38 10.51
CA HIS A 233 -4.82 0.09 9.83
C HIS A 233 -4.61 -1.10 10.76
N GLY A 234 -3.41 -1.22 11.34
CA GLY A 234 -2.99 -2.40 12.08
C GLY A 234 -3.80 -2.64 13.34
N ASP A 235 -3.84 -1.66 14.24
CA ASP A 235 -4.50 -1.78 15.55
C ASP A 235 -6.03 -1.85 15.39
N ALA A 236 -6.57 -1.04 14.48
CA ALA A 236 -7.99 -1.07 14.15
C ALA A 236 -8.40 -2.43 13.55
N ALA A 237 -7.57 -3.01 12.67
CA ALA A 237 -7.82 -4.33 12.10
C ALA A 237 -7.72 -5.44 13.16
N ALA A 238 -6.71 -5.41 14.03
CA ALA A 238 -6.60 -6.38 15.13
C ALA A 238 -7.84 -6.35 16.02
N THR A 239 -8.34 -5.15 16.35
CA THR A 239 -9.55 -4.96 17.13
C THR A 239 -10.79 -5.55 16.45
N LEU A 240 -10.96 -5.28 15.13
CA LEU A 240 -12.12 -5.80 14.39
C LEU A 240 -12.04 -7.31 14.21
N LEU A 241 -10.87 -7.86 13.86
CA LEU A 241 -10.65 -9.29 13.69
C LEU A 241 -10.94 -10.06 14.98
N ALA A 242 -10.49 -9.55 16.13
CA ALA A 242 -10.82 -10.14 17.43
C ALA A 242 -12.33 -10.17 17.70
N LYS A 243 -13.06 -9.08 17.38
CA LYS A 243 -14.54 -9.05 17.49
C LYS A 243 -15.24 -10.05 16.57
N LEU A 244 -14.65 -10.35 15.43
CA LEU A 244 -15.16 -11.35 14.47
C LEU A 244 -14.75 -12.79 14.84
N GLY A 245 -14.01 -12.99 15.94
CA GLY A 245 -13.53 -14.31 16.36
C GLY A 245 -12.35 -14.83 15.53
N ALA A 246 -11.74 -14.00 14.69
CA ALA A 246 -10.53 -14.37 13.95
C ALA A 246 -9.29 -14.35 14.86
N GLN A 247 -8.39 -15.31 14.66
CA GLN A 247 -7.14 -15.39 15.39
C GLN A 247 -6.03 -14.66 14.62
N VAL A 248 -5.28 -13.79 15.29
CA VAL A 248 -4.16 -13.05 14.70
C VAL A 248 -2.86 -13.51 15.36
N HIS A 249 -1.95 -14.04 14.56
CA HIS A 249 -0.64 -14.51 15.01
C HIS A 249 0.45 -13.62 14.42
N LEU A 250 1.03 -12.78 15.25
CA LEU A 250 2.15 -11.90 14.90
C LEU A 250 3.49 -12.63 15.12
N GLY A 251 4.53 -12.28 14.35
CA GLY A 251 5.82 -12.98 14.37
C GLY A 251 5.76 -14.39 13.76
N ALA A 252 4.61 -14.79 13.21
CA ALA A 252 4.36 -16.13 12.67
C ALA A 252 4.76 -16.21 11.19
N LYS A 253 6.05 -16.38 10.93
CA LYS A 253 6.57 -16.54 9.56
C LYS A 253 6.23 -17.92 9.01
N VAL A 254 5.54 -17.98 7.87
CA VAL A 254 5.26 -19.22 7.16
C VAL A 254 6.48 -19.64 6.34
N GLY A 255 6.85 -20.91 6.45
CA GLY A 255 7.97 -21.51 5.71
C GLY A 255 7.54 -22.34 4.51
N ALA A 256 6.39 -23.02 4.59
CA ALA A 256 5.88 -23.88 3.51
C ALA A 256 4.36 -24.06 3.62
N ILE A 257 3.74 -24.43 2.50
CA ILE A 257 2.36 -24.88 2.39
C ILE A 257 2.39 -26.28 1.79
N GLU A 258 1.97 -27.28 2.58
CA GLU A 258 1.82 -28.65 2.12
C GLU A 258 0.37 -28.89 1.68
N VAL A 259 0.21 -29.61 0.58
CA VAL A 259 -1.08 -29.95 0.02
C VAL A 259 -1.35 -31.43 0.29
N ASN A 260 -2.41 -31.74 1.00
CA ASN A 260 -2.84 -33.10 1.25
C ASN A 260 -3.76 -33.59 0.13
N ASP A 261 -3.55 -34.81 -0.33
CA ASP A 261 -4.47 -35.46 -1.26
C ASP A 261 -5.75 -35.87 -0.49
N PRO A 262 -6.94 -35.35 -0.88
CA PRO A 262 -8.19 -35.75 -0.26
C PRO A 262 -8.59 -37.22 -0.56
N ALA A 263 -7.95 -37.88 -1.53
CA ALA A 263 -8.25 -39.27 -1.94
C ALA A 263 -7.60 -40.36 -1.05
N ALA A 264 -7.05 -40.02 0.10
CA ALA A 264 -6.47 -41.01 1.02
C ALA A 264 -7.57 -41.90 1.63
N GLY A 265 -7.80 -43.03 1.02
CA GLY A 265 -8.45 -44.29 1.42
C GLY A 265 -9.82 -44.28 2.12
N PRO A 266 -10.71 -45.21 1.83
CA PRO A 266 -11.97 -45.37 2.56
C PRO A 266 -11.70 -45.74 4.03
N GLY A 267 -12.20 -44.95 4.94
CA GLY A 267 -12.14 -45.20 6.39
C GLY A 267 -11.23 -44.26 7.21
N THR A 268 -10.56 -43.30 6.59
CA THR A 268 -9.81 -42.26 7.33
C THR A 268 -10.66 -41.00 7.50
N SER A 269 -10.59 -40.37 8.68
CA SER A 269 -11.19 -39.05 8.91
C SER A 269 -10.71 -38.06 7.85
N PRO A 270 -11.59 -37.15 7.34
CA PRO A 270 -11.22 -36.17 6.32
C PRO A 270 -10.01 -35.36 6.79
N ARG A 271 -8.90 -35.49 6.08
CA ARG A 271 -7.69 -34.70 6.34
C ARG A 271 -7.90 -33.26 5.88
N PRO A 272 -7.34 -32.28 6.60
CA PRO A 272 -7.34 -30.88 6.11
C PRO A 272 -6.65 -30.83 4.73
N ARG A 273 -7.19 -30.02 3.82
CA ARG A 273 -6.64 -29.90 2.46
C ARG A 273 -5.21 -29.34 2.46
N PHE A 274 -4.90 -28.47 3.42
CA PHE A 274 -3.60 -27.82 3.55
C PHE A 274 -3.05 -27.99 4.95
N LEU A 275 -1.72 -28.07 5.02
CA LEU A 275 -0.97 -27.95 6.25
C LEU A 275 0.03 -26.79 6.08
N VAL A 276 -0.17 -25.73 6.86
CA VAL A 276 0.68 -24.53 6.83
C VAL A 276 1.77 -24.66 7.87
N HIS A 277 3.03 -24.71 7.43
CA HIS A 277 4.18 -24.87 8.29
C HIS A 277 4.78 -23.52 8.66
N LEU A 278 4.96 -23.27 9.95
CA LEU A 278 5.70 -22.10 10.43
C LEU A 278 7.21 -22.33 10.32
N ALA A 279 7.93 -21.31 9.90
CA ALA A 279 9.40 -21.34 9.91
C ALA A 279 9.91 -21.33 11.35
N ARG A 280 10.95 -22.10 11.65
CA ARG A 280 11.63 -22.01 12.95
C ARG A 280 12.19 -20.59 13.11
N PRO A 281 12.10 -19.98 14.31
CA PRO A 281 12.78 -18.72 14.58
C PRO A 281 14.26 -18.86 14.20
N ALA A 282 14.80 -17.93 13.43
CA ALA A 282 16.25 -17.84 13.26
C ALA A 282 16.86 -17.60 14.65
N GLY A 283 17.84 -18.39 15.04
CA GLY A 283 18.61 -18.16 16.27
C GLY A 283 19.14 -16.71 16.29
N PRO A 284 19.56 -16.18 17.46
CA PRO A 284 19.95 -14.79 17.61
C PRO A 284 20.99 -14.40 16.55
N ALA A 285 20.65 -13.40 15.74
CA ALA A 285 21.55 -12.85 14.74
C ALA A 285 22.73 -12.19 15.44
N GLY A 286 23.95 -12.44 14.94
CA GLY A 286 25.14 -11.74 15.38
C GLY A 286 25.04 -10.23 15.18
N PRO A 287 25.96 -9.41 15.73
CA PRO A 287 25.86 -7.96 15.79
C PRO A 287 25.68 -7.35 14.40
N ALA A 288 24.58 -6.61 14.25
CA ALA A 288 24.15 -5.99 12.99
C ALA A 288 25.03 -4.75 12.69
N GLY A 289 25.62 -4.76 11.49
CA GLY A 289 26.07 -3.53 10.85
C GLY A 289 24.89 -2.85 10.14
N ASP A 290 24.95 -1.55 10.01
CA ASP A 290 24.06 -0.56 9.37
C ASP A 290 22.57 -0.95 9.19
N VAL A 291 21.72 -0.21 9.90
CA VAL A 291 20.28 -0.45 10.00
C VAL A 291 19.56 0.04 8.74
N ASP A 292 19.26 -0.88 7.83
CA ASP A 292 18.33 -0.66 6.73
C ASP A 292 16.88 -0.75 7.26
N ALA A 293 16.01 0.22 7.01
CA ALA A 293 14.64 0.23 7.54
C ALA A 293 13.79 -0.96 7.05
N SER A 294 14.21 -1.64 5.97
CA SER A 294 13.65 -2.94 5.55
C SER A 294 14.10 -4.09 6.46
N SER A 295 15.18 -3.89 7.23
CA SER A 295 15.76 -4.84 8.18
C SER A 295 15.82 -4.30 9.62
N ALA A 296 15.48 -3.02 9.85
CA ALA A 296 15.40 -2.45 11.18
C ALA A 296 14.19 -3.00 11.91
N ASP A 297 14.40 -4.15 12.49
CA ASP A 297 13.61 -4.65 13.61
C ASP A 297 14.17 -3.98 14.88
N PRO A 298 13.51 -2.96 15.48
CA PRO A 298 13.92 -2.43 16.76
C PRO A 298 13.50 -3.35 17.90
N ALA A 299 13.41 -4.65 17.66
CA ALA A 299 13.01 -5.65 18.63
C ALA A 299 14.24 -6.41 19.19
N THR A 300 15.16 -5.70 19.83
CA THR A 300 15.84 -6.23 21.00
C THR A 300 15.10 -5.94 22.31
N ALA A 301 13.82 -5.53 22.23
CA ALA A 301 12.91 -5.76 23.34
C ALA A 301 12.57 -7.24 23.30
N THR A 302 13.00 -8.00 24.28
CA THR A 302 12.58 -9.35 24.58
C THR A 302 11.08 -9.48 24.34
N ALA A 303 10.71 -10.00 23.14
CA ALA A 303 9.34 -10.40 22.89
C ALA A 303 9.03 -11.46 23.97
N PRO A 304 7.88 -11.38 24.65
CA PRO A 304 7.49 -12.45 25.52
C PRO A 304 7.51 -13.73 24.70
N GLU A 305 8.07 -14.82 25.25
CA GLU A 305 7.94 -16.15 24.69
C GLU A 305 6.45 -16.48 24.57
N VAL A 306 5.83 -16.04 23.47
CA VAL A 306 4.51 -16.51 23.07
C VAL A 306 4.77 -17.92 22.57
N GLY A 307 4.43 -18.90 23.41
CA GLY A 307 4.47 -20.31 23.04
C GLY A 307 3.67 -20.49 21.75
N TYR A 308 4.36 -20.71 20.63
CA TYR A 308 3.70 -21.01 19.37
C TYR A 308 2.97 -22.33 19.51
N PRO A 309 1.62 -22.36 19.34
CA PRO A 309 0.92 -23.62 19.23
C PRO A 309 1.39 -24.27 17.94
N ALA A 310 1.65 -25.55 17.98
CA ALA A 310 2.00 -26.43 16.87
C ALA A 310 2.77 -25.78 15.69
N ALA A 311 3.91 -26.35 15.30
CA ALA A 311 4.70 -25.91 14.13
C ALA A 311 3.89 -25.95 12.80
N GLN A 312 2.63 -26.35 12.83
CA GLN A 312 1.77 -26.66 11.69
C GLN A 312 0.31 -26.28 11.97
N LEU A 313 -0.34 -25.57 11.04
CA LEU A 313 -1.76 -25.23 11.12
C LEU A 313 -2.53 -25.96 10.00
N PRO A 314 -3.52 -26.80 10.36
CA PRO A 314 -4.40 -27.41 9.36
C PRO A 314 -5.39 -26.39 8.82
N ALA A 315 -5.58 -26.36 7.49
CA ALA A 315 -6.50 -25.46 6.82
C ALA A 315 -7.31 -26.18 5.73
N ASP A 316 -8.56 -25.77 5.57
CA ASP A 316 -9.40 -26.19 4.45
C ASP A 316 -9.15 -25.29 3.22
N ALA A 317 -8.73 -24.03 3.50
CA ALA A 317 -8.36 -23.07 2.48
C ALA A 317 -7.24 -22.13 2.94
N VAL A 318 -6.50 -21.57 1.98
CA VAL A 318 -5.38 -20.65 2.21
C VAL A 318 -5.51 -19.42 1.31
N VAL A 319 -5.37 -18.24 1.92
CA VAL A 319 -5.17 -16.97 1.20
C VAL A 319 -3.70 -16.58 1.33
N LEU A 320 -2.98 -16.54 0.21
CA LEU A 320 -1.57 -16.15 0.18
C LEU A 320 -1.48 -14.65 -0.14
N ALA A 321 -1.41 -13.81 0.90
CA ALA A 321 -1.47 -12.35 0.84
C ALA A 321 -0.12 -11.70 1.15
N VAL A 322 0.94 -12.20 0.51
CA VAL A 322 2.32 -11.74 0.68
C VAL A 322 2.87 -11.12 -0.62
N PRO A 323 3.99 -10.38 -0.59
CA PRO A 323 4.66 -9.89 -1.80
C PRO A 323 4.97 -11.01 -2.80
N HIS A 324 5.01 -10.68 -4.09
CA HIS A 324 5.14 -11.66 -5.20
C HIS A 324 6.35 -12.59 -5.06
N GLU A 325 7.50 -12.09 -4.57
CA GLU A 325 8.68 -12.94 -4.37
C GLU A 325 8.49 -13.93 -3.20
N ALA A 326 7.75 -13.55 -2.16
CA ALA A 326 7.42 -14.47 -1.08
C ALA A 326 6.35 -15.47 -1.52
N ALA A 327 5.36 -15.02 -2.29
CA ALA A 327 4.36 -15.89 -2.90
C ALA A 327 5.00 -16.93 -3.80
N ALA A 328 5.98 -16.54 -4.63
CA ALA A 328 6.72 -17.44 -5.51
C ALA A 328 7.44 -18.57 -4.77
N ARG A 329 7.87 -18.32 -3.54
CA ARG A 329 8.53 -19.34 -2.69
C ARG A 329 7.56 -20.26 -1.96
N LEU A 330 6.36 -19.75 -1.63
CA LEU A 330 5.39 -20.47 -0.80
C LEU A 330 4.34 -21.24 -1.60
N VAL A 331 4.09 -20.80 -2.82
CA VAL A 331 3.10 -21.44 -3.69
C VAL A 331 3.59 -22.86 -4.06
N PRO A 332 2.80 -23.91 -3.81
CA PRO A 332 3.17 -25.27 -4.23
C PRO A 332 3.32 -25.37 -5.76
N PRO A 333 4.38 -26.02 -6.28
CA PRO A 333 4.70 -26.00 -7.73
C PRO A 333 3.59 -26.49 -8.65
N THR A 334 2.73 -27.41 -8.16
CA THR A 334 1.63 -28.01 -8.93
C THR A 334 0.41 -27.11 -9.10
N THR A 335 0.37 -25.95 -8.42
CA THR A 335 -0.85 -25.12 -8.33
C THR A 335 -1.00 -24.11 -9.45
N LEU A 336 0.03 -23.91 -10.24
CA LEU A 336 0.09 -22.93 -11.33
C LEU A 336 0.65 -23.56 -12.61
N PRO A 337 0.38 -22.96 -13.79
CA PRO A 337 1.04 -23.38 -15.03
C PRO A 337 2.57 -23.31 -14.88
N VAL A 338 3.27 -24.23 -15.55
CA VAL A 338 4.73 -24.22 -15.60
C VAL A 338 5.24 -22.86 -16.09
N GLY A 339 6.20 -22.27 -15.38
CA GLY A 339 6.78 -20.98 -15.73
C GLY A 339 6.06 -19.75 -15.13
N THR A 340 4.82 -19.88 -14.63
CA THR A 340 4.06 -18.74 -14.07
C THR A 340 4.77 -18.11 -12.88
N VAL A 341 5.32 -18.91 -11.97
CA VAL A 341 6.05 -18.41 -10.79
C VAL A 341 7.31 -17.65 -11.20
N ASN A 342 8.01 -18.14 -12.25
CA ASN A 342 9.20 -17.47 -12.77
C ASN A 342 8.86 -16.10 -13.39
N SER A 343 7.67 -15.94 -14.00
CA SER A 343 7.24 -14.66 -14.54
C SER A 343 6.98 -13.60 -13.48
N TRP A 344 6.65 -13.98 -12.23
CA TRP A 344 6.45 -13.01 -11.15
C TRP A 344 7.73 -12.28 -10.75
N SER A 345 8.89 -12.91 -10.89
CA SER A 345 10.18 -12.24 -10.66
C SER A 345 10.42 -11.08 -11.64
N ALA A 346 9.83 -11.17 -12.85
CA ALA A 346 9.92 -10.13 -13.87
C ALA A 346 9.08 -8.88 -13.55
N LEU A 347 8.16 -8.93 -12.57
CA LEU A 347 7.49 -7.76 -12.04
C LEU A 347 8.49 -6.77 -11.44
N GLY A 348 9.64 -7.24 -10.95
CA GLY A 348 10.66 -6.41 -10.33
C GLY A 348 10.13 -5.66 -9.10
N ALA A 349 10.85 -4.62 -8.70
CA ALA A 349 10.46 -3.76 -7.60
C ALA A 349 10.83 -2.30 -7.89
N SER A 350 10.10 -1.37 -7.29
CA SER A 350 10.38 0.05 -7.32
C SER A 350 10.47 0.60 -5.89
N PRO A 351 11.57 1.31 -5.56
CA PRO A 351 11.80 1.80 -4.21
C PRO A 351 11.05 3.10 -3.92
N ILE A 352 10.80 3.34 -2.63
CA ILE A 352 10.41 4.64 -2.08
C ILE A 352 11.42 5.02 -1.01
N VAL A 353 11.85 6.28 -1.02
CA VAL A 353 12.72 6.85 0.03
C VAL A 353 11.98 8.00 0.70
N ASN A 354 11.95 7.99 2.02
CA ASN A 354 11.44 9.13 2.77
C ASN A 354 12.59 9.79 3.51
N VAL A 355 12.71 11.11 3.31
CA VAL A 355 13.65 11.96 4.03
C VAL A 355 12.88 12.71 5.11
N HIS A 356 13.35 12.61 6.34
CA HIS A 356 12.72 13.17 7.52
C HIS A 356 13.59 14.29 8.08
N VAL A 357 12.99 15.48 8.27
CA VAL A 357 13.69 16.67 8.77
C VAL A 357 12.89 17.29 9.90
N ILE A 358 13.52 17.44 11.05
CA ILE A 358 12.94 18.17 12.18
C ILE A 358 13.66 19.52 12.29
N TYR A 359 12.91 20.59 12.16
CA TYR A 359 13.40 21.96 12.34
C TYR A 359 13.13 22.45 13.76
N ASP A 360 13.98 23.36 14.24
CA ASP A 360 13.85 24.01 15.56
C ASP A 360 12.62 24.93 15.66
N ARG A 361 12.02 25.27 14.51
CA ARG A 361 10.85 26.16 14.39
C ARG A 361 10.00 25.80 13.17
N PRO A 362 8.74 26.29 13.08
CA PRO A 362 7.94 26.16 11.87
C PRO A 362 8.59 26.84 10.66
N VAL A 363 8.63 26.14 9.54
CA VAL A 363 9.14 26.64 8.26
C VAL A 363 8.05 26.74 7.19
N THR A 364 6.87 26.15 7.45
CA THR A 364 5.71 26.23 6.59
C THR A 364 4.41 25.98 7.36
N ASP A 365 3.30 26.57 6.89
CA ASP A 365 1.95 26.29 7.39
C ASP A 365 1.19 25.31 6.48
N LEU A 366 1.84 24.79 5.42
CA LEU A 366 1.22 23.86 4.49
C LEU A 366 1.17 22.46 5.10
N PRO A 367 -0.01 21.80 5.16
CA PRO A 367 -0.10 20.42 5.64
C PRO A 367 0.63 19.45 4.72
N PHE A 368 0.66 19.75 3.43
CA PHE A 368 1.47 19.07 2.41
C PHE A 368 1.61 19.95 1.17
N ALA A 369 2.61 19.67 0.36
CA ALA A 369 2.81 20.30 -0.94
C ALA A 369 3.54 19.34 -1.88
N ALA A 370 3.29 19.51 -3.20
CA ALA A 370 4.12 18.93 -4.24
C ALA A 370 5.22 19.92 -4.65
N ALA A 371 6.33 19.43 -5.19
CA ALA A 371 7.37 20.27 -5.74
C ALA A 371 7.77 19.83 -7.15
N ILE A 372 8.20 20.80 -7.95
CA ILE A 372 8.76 20.63 -9.29
C ILE A 372 10.09 21.41 -9.37
N ASP A 373 10.91 21.10 -10.35
CA ASP A 373 12.24 21.72 -10.54
C ASP A 373 13.10 21.64 -9.25
N SER A 374 12.90 20.60 -8.48
CA SER A 374 13.52 20.33 -7.18
C SER A 374 13.75 18.82 -7.02
N PRO A 375 14.74 18.37 -6.24
CA PRO A 375 14.83 16.97 -5.86
C PRO A 375 13.68 16.52 -4.92
N VAL A 376 13.02 17.46 -4.28
CA VAL A 376 11.80 17.22 -3.47
C VAL A 376 10.64 16.91 -4.42
N GLN A 377 9.88 15.85 -4.14
CA GLN A 377 8.66 15.51 -4.88
C GLN A 377 7.41 15.92 -4.10
N TRP A 378 7.25 15.35 -2.90
CA TRP A 378 6.16 15.68 -1.99
C TRP A 378 6.71 15.90 -0.59
N VAL A 379 6.16 16.88 0.10
CA VAL A 379 6.48 17.17 1.50
C VAL A 379 5.20 17.19 2.32
N PHE A 380 5.27 16.65 3.53
CA PHE A 380 4.15 16.53 4.47
C PHE A 380 4.58 17.05 5.84
N ASP A 381 3.74 17.86 6.48
CA ASP A 381 3.89 18.19 7.89
C ASP A 381 3.36 17.01 8.73
N ARG A 382 4.25 16.41 9.50
CA ARG A 382 3.96 15.26 10.38
C ARG A 382 4.00 15.64 11.87
N THR A 383 4.15 16.91 12.19
CA THR A 383 4.35 17.40 13.55
C THR A 383 3.26 16.92 14.51
N ALA A 384 2.00 17.06 14.11
CA ALA A 384 0.85 16.75 14.98
C ALA A 384 0.72 15.25 15.26
N ILE A 385 0.92 14.41 14.23
CA ILE A 385 0.61 12.96 14.34
C ILE A 385 1.80 12.14 14.80
N SER A 386 3.01 12.71 14.77
CA SER A 386 4.22 12.00 15.19
C SER A 386 4.43 11.98 16.72
N GLY A 387 3.61 12.72 17.47
CA GLY A 387 3.82 12.90 18.91
C GLY A 387 5.00 13.84 19.25
N LEU A 388 5.57 14.53 18.25
CA LEU A 388 6.72 15.43 18.45
C LEU A 388 6.46 16.44 19.57
N ALA A 389 5.27 17.03 19.61
CA ALA A 389 4.89 18.01 20.63
C ALA A 389 4.88 17.45 22.07
N LEU A 390 4.64 16.14 22.23
CA LEU A 390 4.61 15.48 23.53
C LEU A 390 6.01 15.24 24.11
N ASN A 391 7.03 15.20 23.25
CA ASN A 391 8.41 14.88 23.59
C ASN A 391 9.31 16.13 23.64
N GLN A 392 8.73 17.32 23.52
CA GLN A 392 9.47 18.58 23.51
C GLN A 392 9.42 19.29 24.85
N PRO A 393 10.47 20.08 25.20
CA PRO A 393 10.41 21.02 26.31
C PRO A 393 9.25 22.00 26.14
N ALA A 394 8.63 22.41 27.24
CA ALA A 394 7.55 23.39 27.20
C ALA A 394 8.00 24.68 26.48
N GLY A 395 7.21 25.12 25.49
CA GLY A 395 7.53 26.29 24.67
C GLY A 395 8.33 26.01 23.39
N SER A 396 8.79 24.78 23.15
CA SER A 396 9.38 24.39 21.87
C SER A 396 8.33 24.43 20.75
N ARG A 397 8.75 24.87 19.56
CA ARG A 397 7.89 24.97 18.37
C ARG A 397 8.53 24.25 17.17
N GLN A 398 9.17 23.12 17.42
CA GLN A 398 9.76 22.34 16.34
C GLN A 398 8.71 21.91 15.32
N GLN A 399 9.15 21.72 14.06
CA GLN A 399 8.32 21.19 12.99
C GLN A 399 8.97 19.98 12.34
N TYR A 400 8.20 18.94 12.14
CA TYR A 400 8.63 17.71 11.48
C TYR A 400 8.07 17.62 10.07
N LEU A 401 8.94 17.69 9.08
CA LEU A 401 8.62 17.51 7.68
C LEU A 401 9.10 16.13 7.19
N ALA A 402 8.24 15.41 6.52
CA ALA A 402 8.57 14.18 5.81
C ALA A 402 8.48 14.41 4.30
N ILE A 403 9.57 14.15 3.58
CA ILE A 403 9.67 14.23 2.13
C ILE A 403 9.52 12.82 1.59
N SER A 404 8.56 12.58 0.70
CA SER A 404 8.36 11.28 0.05
C SER A 404 8.87 11.33 -1.39
N LEU A 405 9.73 10.38 -1.73
CA LEU A 405 10.34 10.22 -3.05
C LEU A 405 9.92 8.87 -3.61
N SER A 406 9.06 8.89 -4.62
CA SER A 406 8.70 7.74 -5.42
C SER A 406 9.68 7.53 -6.57
N ALA A 407 9.73 6.33 -7.17
CA ALA A 407 10.70 5.98 -8.21
C ALA A 407 12.14 6.30 -7.75
N ALA A 408 12.47 5.97 -6.52
CA ALA A 408 13.65 6.46 -5.83
C ALA A 408 14.91 5.60 -6.09
N ASP A 409 15.04 5.02 -7.30
CA ASP A 409 16.18 4.20 -7.69
C ASP A 409 17.52 4.96 -7.51
N ASP A 410 17.53 6.26 -7.82
CA ASP A 410 18.72 7.13 -7.69
C ASP A 410 19.08 7.49 -6.23
N TYR A 411 18.19 7.21 -5.28
CA TYR A 411 18.33 7.64 -3.88
C TYR A 411 18.44 6.49 -2.88
N VAL A 412 17.96 5.31 -3.23
CA VAL A 412 17.78 4.18 -2.31
C VAL A 412 19.08 3.71 -1.68
N ASP A 413 20.21 3.83 -2.39
CA ASP A 413 21.53 3.43 -1.91
C ASP A 413 22.42 4.61 -1.49
N VAL A 414 21.92 5.85 -1.61
CA VAL A 414 22.68 7.04 -1.24
C VAL A 414 22.74 7.20 0.29
N PRO A 415 23.93 7.39 0.87
CA PRO A 415 24.08 7.60 2.31
C PRO A 415 23.25 8.78 2.83
N ALA A 416 22.70 8.67 4.06
CA ALA A 416 21.86 9.72 4.65
C ALA A 416 22.55 11.09 4.71
N ALA A 417 23.86 11.14 4.97
CA ALA A 417 24.63 12.38 4.97
C ALA A 417 24.60 13.08 3.60
N LYS A 418 24.72 12.33 2.51
CA LYS A 418 24.64 12.87 1.14
C LYS A 418 23.22 13.32 0.77
N LEU A 419 22.21 12.60 1.24
CA LEU A 419 20.83 13.05 1.11
C LEU A 419 20.58 14.33 1.89
N ARG A 420 21.15 14.49 3.09
CA ARG A 420 21.09 15.73 3.86
C ARG A 420 21.69 16.92 3.11
N GLU A 421 22.89 16.75 2.53
CA GLU A 421 23.57 17.77 1.70
C GLU A 421 22.71 18.23 0.52
N ARG A 422 21.88 17.33 -0.03
CA ARG A 422 21.02 17.61 -1.17
C ARG A 422 19.66 18.19 -0.80
N PHE A 423 18.99 17.61 0.22
CA PHE A 423 17.59 17.94 0.52
C PHE A 423 17.43 19.13 1.47
N VAL A 424 18.35 19.40 2.38
CA VAL A 424 18.25 20.56 3.28
C VAL A 424 18.31 21.88 2.50
N PRO A 425 19.27 22.12 1.57
CA PRO A 425 19.24 23.30 0.72
C PRO A 425 18.00 23.37 -0.19
N ALA A 426 17.57 22.24 -0.76
CA ALA A 426 16.38 22.20 -1.61
C ALA A 426 15.10 22.60 -0.86
N LEU A 427 14.99 22.22 0.43
CA LEU A 427 13.88 22.68 1.28
C LEU A 427 13.96 24.18 1.55
N ALA A 428 15.16 24.75 1.76
CA ALA A 428 15.36 26.18 1.94
C ALA A 428 15.05 27.02 0.67
N ASP A 429 15.17 26.40 -0.51
CA ASP A 429 14.74 27.02 -1.77
C ASP A 429 13.22 27.01 -1.95
N LEU A 430 12.54 25.99 -1.42
CA LEU A 430 11.08 25.86 -1.48
C LEU A 430 10.38 26.62 -0.34
N PHE A 431 10.98 26.65 0.85
CA PHE A 431 10.46 27.27 2.06
C PHE A 431 11.44 28.33 2.59
N PRO A 432 11.26 29.62 2.27
CA PRO A 432 12.20 30.66 2.66
C PRO A 432 12.52 30.70 4.16
N ALA A 433 11.54 30.37 5.02
CA ALA A 433 11.75 30.33 6.47
C ALA A 433 12.72 29.20 6.92
N ALA A 434 12.93 28.19 6.08
CA ALA A 434 13.89 27.11 6.38
C ALA A 434 15.37 27.58 6.28
N ARG A 435 15.63 28.74 5.66
CA ARG A 435 17.00 29.31 5.57
C ARG A 435 17.54 29.71 6.93
N ASP A 436 16.66 30.20 7.80
CA ASP A 436 17.02 30.69 9.14
C ASP A 436 16.73 29.66 10.24
N ALA A 437 16.14 28.51 9.89
CA ALA A 437 15.84 27.44 10.81
C ALA A 437 17.02 26.45 10.93
N GLN A 438 17.23 25.93 12.13
CA GLN A 438 18.22 24.90 12.36
C GLN A 438 17.59 23.52 12.21
N VAL A 439 18.30 22.62 11.53
CA VAL A 439 17.91 21.21 11.45
C VAL A 439 18.32 20.52 12.73
N ALA A 440 17.34 20.25 13.60
CA ALA A 440 17.53 19.57 14.87
C ALA A 440 17.79 18.07 14.66
N GLU A 441 17.05 17.43 13.71
CA GLU A 441 17.25 16.02 13.36
C GLU A 441 17.05 15.80 11.87
N PHE A 442 17.79 14.82 11.32
CA PHE A 442 17.69 14.36 9.94
C PHE A 442 17.89 12.85 9.90
N PHE A 443 16.94 12.12 9.32
CA PHE A 443 17.08 10.70 9.08
C PHE A 443 16.34 10.27 7.80
N VAL A 444 16.54 9.03 7.39
CA VAL A 444 16.01 8.51 6.13
C VAL A 444 15.43 7.12 6.36
N THR A 445 14.24 6.88 5.82
CA THR A 445 13.67 5.53 5.73
C THR A 445 13.60 5.10 4.27
N ARG A 446 13.82 3.80 4.03
CA ARG A 446 13.90 3.23 2.69
C ARG A 446 13.01 2.00 2.61
N GLU A 447 12.07 2.03 1.68
CA GLU A 447 11.33 0.83 1.30
C GLU A 447 11.84 0.40 -0.10
N ARG A 448 12.74 -0.57 -0.12
CA ARG A 448 13.41 -1.02 -1.35
C ARG A 448 12.46 -1.72 -2.31
N ARG A 449 11.37 -2.25 -1.80
CA ARG A 449 10.36 -3.01 -2.54
C ARG A 449 8.97 -2.49 -2.21
N ALA A 450 8.78 -1.18 -2.43
CA ALA A 450 7.54 -0.51 -2.08
C ALA A 450 6.38 -0.99 -2.96
N THR A 451 6.63 -1.14 -4.26
CA THR A 451 5.68 -1.65 -5.25
C THR A 451 6.40 -2.58 -6.23
N PHE A 452 5.66 -3.38 -7.02
CA PHE A 452 6.26 -3.91 -8.24
C PHE A 452 6.56 -2.76 -9.22
N ARG A 453 7.46 -2.97 -10.20
CA ARG A 453 7.78 -1.97 -11.20
C ARG A 453 6.68 -1.89 -12.25
N GLN A 454 5.91 -0.84 -12.25
CA GLN A 454 4.71 -0.64 -13.07
C GLN A 454 5.04 -0.20 -14.51
N ALA A 455 5.99 -0.89 -15.13
CA ALA A 455 6.50 -0.66 -16.46
C ALA A 455 5.60 -1.32 -17.54
N PRO A 456 5.79 -0.99 -18.82
CA PRO A 456 5.13 -1.69 -19.93
C PRO A 456 5.29 -3.20 -19.85
N GLY A 457 4.19 -3.93 -20.08
CA GLY A 457 4.13 -5.39 -19.99
C GLY A 457 3.91 -5.95 -18.60
N SER A 458 3.91 -5.12 -17.56
CA SER A 458 3.76 -5.60 -16.19
C SER A 458 2.36 -6.16 -15.88
N ASN A 459 1.30 -5.66 -16.49
CA ASN A 459 -0.05 -6.18 -16.28
C ASN A 459 -0.19 -7.64 -16.72
N ALA A 460 0.45 -8.01 -17.84
CA ALA A 460 0.43 -9.39 -18.34
C ALA A 460 1.10 -10.40 -17.38
N LEU A 461 1.95 -9.94 -16.49
CA LEU A 461 2.64 -10.77 -15.48
C LEU A 461 1.83 -10.95 -14.20
N ARG A 462 0.77 -10.18 -14.00
CA ARG A 462 -0.03 -10.16 -12.77
C ARG A 462 -1.04 -11.32 -12.78
N PRO A 463 -1.00 -12.23 -11.80
CA PRO A 463 -1.96 -13.32 -11.72
C PRO A 463 -3.32 -12.84 -11.21
N LYS A 464 -4.38 -13.52 -11.59
CA LYS A 464 -5.68 -13.41 -10.92
C LYS A 464 -5.65 -14.03 -9.53
N ALA A 465 -6.68 -13.77 -8.72
CA ALA A 465 -6.77 -14.33 -7.37
C ALA A 465 -6.82 -15.87 -7.34
N GLY A 466 -7.47 -16.50 -8.30
CA GLY A 466 -7.61 -17.96 -8.37
C GLY A 466 -6.33 -18.67 -8.81
N THR A 467 -6.08 -19.84 -8.22
CA THR A 467 -5.06 -20.80 -8.68
C THR A 467 -5.72 -22.04 -9.29
N ARG A 468 -4.92 -22.97 -9.82
CA ARG A 468 -5.43 -24.28 -10.27
C ARG A 468 -5.81 -25.20 -9.11
N LEU A 469 -5.37 -24.88 -7.90
CA LEU A 469 -5.67 -25.67 -6.71
C LEU A 469 -6.87 -25.07 -5.99
N PRO A 470 -8.03 -25.73 -5.99
CA PRO A 470 -9.18 -25.26 -5.23
C PRO A 470 -8.83 -25.07 -3.75
N GLY A 471 -9.26 -23.96 -3.17
CA GLY A 471 -8.94 -23.62 -1.80
C GLY A 471 -7.63 -22.85 -1.59
N LEU A 472 -6.80 -22.67 -2.61
CA LEU A 472 -5.63 -21.77 -2.57
C LEU A 472 -5.85 -20.57 -3.48
N VAL A 473 -5.82 -19.36 -2.90
CA VAL A 473 -5.98 -18.10 -3.63
C VAL A 473 -4.86 -17.11 -3.30
N LEU A 474 -4.62 -16.19 -4.24
CA LEU A 474 -3.60 -15.15 -4.14
C LEU A 474 -4.25 -13.81 -3.81
N ALA A 475 -3.59 -13.01 -2.98
CA ALA A 475 -3.94 -11.62 -2.71
C ALA A 475 -2.66 -10.76 -2.66
N GLY A 476 -2.82 -9.46 -2.83
CA GLY A 476 -1.74 -8.48 -2.87
C GLY A 476 -1.95 -7.51 -4.02
N ALA A 477 -1.54 -6.27 -3.89
CA ALA A 477 -1.72 -5.26 -4.92
C ALA A 477 -1.00 -5.61 -6.26
N TRP A 478 -0.06 -6.55 -6.21
CA TRP A 478 0.63 -7.11 -7.37
C TRP A 478 -0.23 -8.09 -8.19
N THR A 479 -1.38 -8.57 -7.67
CA THR A 479 -2.33 -9.40 -8.44
C THR A 479 -3.16 -8.54 -9.39
N ASP A 480 -3.74 -9.16 -10.44
CA ASP A 480 -4.58 -8.44 -11.41
C ASP A 480 -5.92 -8.04 -10.78
N THR A 481 -6.00 -6.78 -10.37
CA THR A 481 -7.19 -6.15 -9.80
C THR A 481 -7.78 -5.07 -10.71
N GLY A 482 -7.18 -4.84 -11.87
CA GLY A 482 -7.47 -3.69 -12.73
C GLY A 482 -6.95 -2.36 -12.15
N TRP A 483 -6.24 -2.38 -11.00
CA TRP A 483 -5.68 -1.20 -10.35
C TRP A 483 -4.16 -1.28 -10.24
N PRO A 484 -3.46 -0.12 -10.17
CA PRO A 484 -2.05 -0.07 -9.85
C PRO A 484 -1.74 -0.64 -8.46
N ASP A 485 -0.45 -0.83 -8.17
CA ASP A 485 0.04 -1.24 -6.85
C ASP A 485 -0.11 -0.10 -5.84
N THR A 486 -1.25 -0.05 -5.21
CA THR A 486 -1.69 0.98 -4.28
C THR A 486 -2.49 0.37 -3.13
N MET A 487 -2.81 1.15 -2.09
CA MET A 487 -3.72 0.72 -1.01
C MET A 487 -5.07 0.26 -1.56
N GLU A 488 -5.61 0.95 -2.57
CA GLU A 488 -6.85 0.54 -3.24
C GLU A 488 -6.70 -0.82 -3.92
N GLY A 489 -5.61 -1.03 -4.67
CA GLY A 489 -5.28 -2.31 -5.31
C GLY A 489 -5.14 -3.44 -4.29
N ALA A 490 -4.48 -3.19 -3.16
CA ALA A 490 -4.34 -4.16 -2.07
C ALA A 490 -5.69 -4.59 -1.49
N VAL A 491 -6.55 -3.62 -1.16
CA VAL A 491 -7.90 -3.92 -0.62
C VAL A 491 -8.75 -4.68 -1.65
N ARG A 492 -8.74 -4.25 -2.91
CA ARG A 492 -9.45 -4.95 -4.00
C ARG A 492 -8.98 -6.39 -4.14
N SER A 493 -7.69 -6.63 -4.04
CA SER A 493 -7.13 -7.98 -4.14
C SER A 493 -7.60 -8.89 -3.00
N GLY A 494 -7.66 -8.36 -1.77
CA GLY A 494 -8.19 -9.10 -0.62
C GLY A 494 -9.66 -9.47 -0.79
N LEU A 495 -10.48 -8.54 -1.29
CA LEU A 495 -11.88 -8.80 -1.62
C LEU A 495 -12.02 -9.84 -2.74
N ALA A 496 -11.22 -9.72 -3.81
CA ALA A 496 -11.23 -10.67 -4.93
C ALA A 496 -10.83 -12.08 -4.47
N ALA A 497 -9.82 -12.20 -3.60
CA ALA A 497 -9.42 -13.48 -3.04
C ALA A 497 -10.53 -14.12 -2.18
N ALA A 498 -11.20 -13.34 -1.34
CA ALA A 498 -12.32 -13.83 -0.53
C ALA A 498 -13.51 -14.28 -1.40
N ILE A 499 -13.84 -13.53 -2.45
CA ILE A 499 -14.89 -13.89 -3.41
C ILE A 499 -14.53 -15.18 -4.15
N GLU A 500 -13.30 -15.28 -4.66
CA GLU A 500 -12.84 -16.45 -5.43
C GLU A 500 -12.82 -17.72 -4.58
N LEU A 501 -12.39 -17.60 -3.33
CA LEU A 501 -12.37 -18.74 -2.40
C LEU A 501 -13.78 -19.28 -2.17
N ARG A 502 -14.75 -18.40 -1.93
CA ARG A 502 -16.15 -18.77 -1.74
C ARG A 502 -16.78 -19.39 -3.00
N ARG A 503 -16.34 -18.94 -4.17
CA ARG A 503 -16.82 -19.45 -5.47
C ARG A 503 -16.31 -20.86 -5.77
N THR A 504 -15.08 -21.15 -5.37
CA THR A 504 -14.37 -22.40 -5.72
C THR A 504 -14.53 -23.50 -4.68
N ASP A 505 -15.11 -23.21 -3.53
CA ASP A 505 -15.43 -24.19 -2.47
C ASP A 505 -16.94 -24.22 -2.17
N PRO A 506 -17.76 -24.77 -3.10
CA PRO A 506 -19.21 -24.80 -2.97
C PRO A 506 -19.73 -25.80 -1.91
N GLY A 507 -18.85 -26.64 -1.36
CA GLY A 507 -19.20 -27.62 -0.29
C GLY A 507 -19.11 -27.06 1.11
N SER A 508 -18.64 -25.84 1.32
CA SER A 508 -18.69 -25.15 2.60
C SER A 508 -19.92 -24.25 2.63
N GLU A 509 -20.78 -24.43 3.64
CA GLU A 509 -21.89 -23.51 3.88
C GLU A 509 -21.35 -22.14 4.29
N TRP A 510 -21.06 -21.31 3.26
CA TRP A 510 -20.81 -19.88 3.46
C TRP A 510 -22.15 -19.23 3.79
N ASN A 511 -22.32 -18.69 4.99
CA ASN A 511 -23.54 -17.97 5.37
C ASN A 511 -23.88 -16.91 4.32
N ALA A 512 -25.02 -17.08 3.65
CA ALA A 512 -25.52 -16.18 2.61
C ALA A 512 -25.92 -14.79 3.13
N SER A 513 -25.76 -14.52 4.42
CA SER A 513 -26.26 -13.34 5.11
C SER A 513 -25.25 -12.20 5.26
N THR A 514 -24.46 -11.91 4.24
CA THR A 514 -23.71 -10.64 4.23
C THR A 514 -23.87 -9.92 2.91
N SER A 515 -24.81 -9.03 2.95
CA SER A 515 -25.08 -7.90 2.12
C SER A 515 -23.82 -7.20 1.58
N THR A 516 -23.66 -7.24 0.24
CA THR A 516 -23.25 -6.13 -0.62
C THR A 516 -22.30 -5.10 -0.02
N MET A 517 -20.99 -5.35 -0.07
CA MET A 517 -20.10 -4.26 -0.42
C MET A 517 -20.43 -3.85 -1.86
N GLY A 518 -21.04 -2.67 -2.01
CA GLY A 518 -21.40 -2.14 -3.33
C GLY A 518 -20.17 -1.85 -4.16
N VAL A 519 -19.65 -2.86 -4.83
CA VAL A 519 -18.88 -2.70 -6.05
C VAL A 519 -19.92 -2.50 -7.17
N ARG A 520 -20.49 -1.31 -7.25
CA ARG A 520 -21.08 -0.86 -8.51
C ARG A 520 -19.93 -0.46 -9.41
N GLN A 521 -19.86 -1.13 -10.55
CA GLN A 521 -18.98 -0.84 -11.69
C GLN A 521 -19.05 0.64 -12.10
#